data_637c361a32f3ca417f0065c2c290956e
#
_entry.id   637c361a32f3ca417f0065c2c290956e
#
_cell.length_a   1.000
_cell.length_b   1.000
_cell.length_c   1.000
_cell.angle_alpha   90.00
_cell.angle_beta   90.00
_cell.angle_gamma   90.00
#
_symmetry.space_group_name_H-M   'P 1'
#
loop_
_entity.id
_entity.type
_entity.pdbx_description
1 polymer ?
#
loop_
_entity_poly.entity_id
_entity_poly.type
_entity_poly.pdbx_seq_one_letter_code
_entity_poly.pdbx_strand_id
1 'polypeptide(L)'
;MQKKALISILFLISCLSLNAQWDYRIPSPKPLWTSDTLSVTVIGDVMMHSRQLEYDCRRFFARSEHLLRQADVTAANMEFTLAGEPYTGYPCFSAPDAYAQYMADCGVDVFLMANNHILDKGIQGLERTLQVYDRMQDESGILYTGCAADAESDALHNPLIIKMNGIRLAFVNFTYGTNTGDPSLPVPVVKRMDRETVAAMMKKARENADFVVALPHWGEEYQLRHNAVQEDWARWLTEQGASIIIGAHPHVVQDTTHISGVPVVYSMGNAVSNMTARNTRLELAVKFKAVRDWRGEKKIIGPDLVFLWCTVPGMLEDNYSTIPVEEYLGKSELWKTPSDYDNMTETLDRVKKETGIE
;
A
#
# COMPACT_ATOMS: atom_id res chain seq x y z
N MET A 1 -55.54 -17.85 48.23
CA MET A 1 -54.19 -18.27 47.77
C MET A 1 -53.97 -17.64 46.36
N GLN A 2 -53.32 -16.48 46.32
CA GLN A 2 -53.05 -15.76 45.08
C GLN A 2 -51.69 -16.16 44.57
N LYS A 3 -51.59 -16.71 43.33
CA LYS A 3 -50.35 -16.87 42.63
C LYS A 3 -50.04 -15.63 41.81
N LYS A 4 -48.99 -14.92 42.18
CA LYS A 4 -48.44 -13.82 41.41
C LYS A 4 -47.70 -14.35 40.17
N ALA A 5 -48.16 -13.98 38.99
CA ALA A 5 -47.47 -14.21 37.76
C ALA A 5 -46.35 -13.18 37.59
N LEU A 6 -45.12 -13.63 37.46
CA LEU A 6 -43.95 -12.82 37.13
C LEU A 6 -43.88 -12.68 35.61
N ILE A 7 -44.12 -11.49 35.09
CA ILE A 7 -43.95 -11.14 33.68
C ILE A 7 -42.47 -10.76 33.51
N SER A 8 -41.70 -11.66 32.89
CA SER A 8 -40.34 -11.34 32.43
C SER A 8 -40.44 -10.54 31.14
N ILE A 9 -40.11 -9.27 31.21
CA ILE A 9 -39.92 -8.42 30.01
C ILE A 9 -38.52 -8.70 29.48
N LEU A 10 -38.44 -9.47 28.38
CA LEU A 10 -37.22 -9.57 27.58
C LEU A 10 -37.06 -8.23 26.84
N PHE A 11 -36.08 -7.45 27.24
CA PHE A 11 -35.57 -6.35 26.43
C PHE A 11 -34.73 -6.97 25.29
N LEU A 12 -35.30 -7.00 24.09
CA LEU A 12 -34.51 -7.15 22.87
C LEU A 12 -33.72 -5.86 22.67
N ILE A 13 -32.46 -5.89 23.07
CA ILE A 13 -31.49 -4.88 22.64
C ILE A 13 -31.14 -5.25 21.19
N SER A 14 -31.77 -4.56 20.25
CA SER A 14 -31.27 -4.55 18.87
C SER A 14 -29.93 -3.83 18.91
N CYS A 15 -28.86 -4.59 18.85
CA CYS A 15 -27.54 -4.07 18.55
C CYS A 15 -27.58 -3.54 17.11
N LEU A 16 -27.80 -2.25 16.97
CA LEU A 16 -27.36 -1.52 15.80
C LEU A 16 -25.84 -1.68 15.72
N SER A 17 -25.39 -2.38 14.73
CA SER A 17 -23.98 -2.51 14.36
C SER A 17 -23.45 -1.14 13.92
N LEU A 18 -23.07 -0.33 14.90
CA LEU A 18 -22.28 0.87 14.69
C LEU A 18 -20.84 0.44 14.46
N ASN A 19 -20.40 0.56 13.20
CA ASN A 19 -19.01 0.72 12.77
C ASN A 19 -17.98 0.02 13.68
N ALA A 20 -17.59 -1.20 13.33
CA ALA A 20 -16.41 -1.84 13.87
C ALA A 20 -15.15 -1.05 13.42
N GLN A 21 -14.85 0.04 14.10
CA GLN A 21 -13.51 0.60 14.11
C GLN A 21 -12.67 -0.35 14.95
N TRP A 22 -11.72 -0.99 14.33
CA TRP A 22 -10.83 -1.97 14.94
C TRP A 22 -9.98 -1.31 16.03
N ASP A 23 -10.29 -1.55 17.30
CA ASP A 23 -9.47 -1.14 18.44
C ASP A 23 -8.57 -2.34 18.81
N TYR A 24 -7.51 -2.53 18.04
CA TYR A 24 -6.53 -3.58 18.28
C TYR A 24 -5.58 -3.17 19.42
N ARG A 25 -5.85 -3.61 20.60
CA ARG A 25 -5.15 -3.56 21.89
C ARG A 25 -5.78 -2.57 22.87
N ILE A 26 -6.21 -3.10 24.02
CA ILE A 26 -6.48 -2.28 25.21
C ILE A 26 -5.13 -1.70 25.67
N PRO A 27 -4.87 -0.41 25.50
CA PRO A 27 -3.60 0.15 25.92
C PRO A 27 -3.53 0.16 27.45
N SER A 28 -2.40 -0.27 28.00
CA SER A 28 -2.06 0.03 29.40
C SER A 28 -2.17 1.55 29.63
N PRO A 29 -2.61 2.02 30.80
CA PRO A 29 -2.70 3.46 31.06
C PRO A 29 -1.34 4.11 30.82
N LYS A 30 -1.27 4.97 29.81
CA LYS A 30 -0.05 5.71 29.47
C LYS A 30 0.18 6.83 30.49
N PRO A 31 1.42 7.11 30.89
CA PRO A 31 1.73 8.33 31.64
C PRO A 31 1.23 9.57 30.89
N LEU A 32 0.76 10.61 31.62
CA LEU A 32 0.12 11.81 31.05
C LEU A 32 0.98 12.62 30.05
N TRP A 33 2.28 12.30 29.93
CA TRP A 33 3.27 12.96 29.06
C TRP A 33 3.85 12.06 27.96
N THR A 34 3.23 10.92 27.67
CA THR A 34 3.67 10.08 26.54
C THR A 34 3.04 10.53 25.24
N SER A 35 3.85 10.47 24.16
CA SER A 35 3.37 10.68 22.80
C SER A 35 2.69 9.41 22.28
N ASP A 36 1.58 9.57 21.55
CA ASP A 36 1.05 8.52 20.69
C ASP A 36 1.93 8.40 19.46
N THR A 37 2.28 7.18 19.08
CA THR A 37 3.14 6.91 17.92
C THR A 37 2.61 5.74 17.14
N LEU A 38 2.53 5.90 15.82
CA LEU A 38 2.15 4.87 14.87
C LEU A 38 3.25 4.77 13.80
N SER A 39 3.91 3.63 13.73
CA SER A 39 4.90 3.34 12.68
C SER A 39 4.23 2.74 11.46
N VAL A 40 4.62 3.23 10.28
CA VAL A 40 4.05 2.83 9.00
C VAL A 40 5.17 2.48 8.03
N THR A 41 4.99 1.39 7.28
CA THR A 41 5.80 1.03 6.13
C THR A 41 4.92 1.00 4.89
N VAL A 42 5.39 1.56 3.78
CA VAL A 42 4.72 1.46 2.48
C VAL A 42 5.70 0.88 1.48
N ILE A 43 5.30 -0.15 0.74
CA ILE A 43 6.08 -0.75 -0.35
C ILE A 43 5.38 -0.52 -1.68
N GLY A 44 6.17 -0.55 -2.76
CA GLY A 44 5.76 -0.23 -4.12
C GLY A 44 4.95 -1.33 -4.80
N ASP A 45 5.16 -1.45 -6.12
CA ASP A 45 4.32 -2.25 -6.98
C ASP A 45 4.59 -3.76 -6.80
N VAL A 46 3.63 -4.46 -6.22
CA VAL A 46 3.61 -5.92 -6.08
C VAL A 46 2.92 -6.48 -7.31
N MET A 47 3.68 -7.13 -8.19
CA MET A 47 3.19 -7.62 -9.48
C MET A 47 3.25 -9.15 -9.57
N MET A 48 2.48 -9.72 -10.52
CA MET A 48 2.49 -11.16 -10.83
C MET A 48 2.57 -11.37 -12.34
N HIS A 49 3.77 -11.35 -12.90
CA HIS A 49 3.99 -11.64 -14.32
C HIS A 49 3.85 -13.14 -14.61
N SER A 50 3.61 -13.51 -15.88
CA SER A 50 3.41 -14.89 -16.30
C SER A 50 4.53 -15.83 -15.84
N ARG A 51 5.79 -15.38 -15.93
CA ARG A 51 6.93 -16.16 -15.46
C ARG A 51 6.93 -16.36 -13.94
N GLN A 52 6.42 -15.41 -13.15
CA GLN A 52 6.34 -15.53 -11.70
C GLN A 52 5.33 -16.59 -11.27
N LEU A 53 4.30 -16.88 -12.10
CA LEU A 53 3.32 -17.95 -11.86
C LEU A 53 3.94 -19.36 -11.88
N GLU A 54 5.13 -19.53 -12.45
CA GLU A 54 5.87 -20.79 -12.48
C GLU A 54 6.63 -21.08 -11.18
N TYR A 55 6.66 -20.11 -10.24
CA TYR A 55 7.47 -20.17 -9.02
C TYR A 55 6.58 -20.08 -7.75
N ASP A 56 7.15 -20.48 -6.64
CA ASP A 56 6.44 -20.40 -5.35
C ASP A 56 6.40 -18.95 -4.84
N CYS A 57 5.29 -18.28 -5.11
CA CYS A 57 5.09 -16.89 -4.70
C CYS A 57 5.14 -16.68 -3.17
N ARG A 58 4.92 -17.74 -2.36
CA ARG A 58 5.00 -17.71 -0.90
C ARG A 58 6.43 -17.58 -0.36
N ARG A 59 7.38 -17.27 -1.23
CA ARG A 59 8.79 -17.05 -0.88
C ARG A 59 9.33 -15.72 -1.39
N PHE A 60 8.56 -14.95 -2.14
CA PHE A 60 9.06 -13.74 -2.79
C PHE A 60 9.56 -12.67 -1.80
N PHE A 61 9.01 -12.63 -0.59
CA PHE A 61 9.41 -11.71 0.47
C PHE A 61 10.06 -12.41 1.67
N ALA A 62 10.38 -13.70 1.61
CA ALA A 62 10.92 -14.46 2.74
C ALA A 62 12.21 -13.83 3.34
N ARG A 63 12.98 -13.08 2.54
CA ARG A 63 14.22 -12.41 2.97
C ARG A 63 14.02 -10.97 3.43
N SER A 64 12.84 -10.39 3.22
CA SER A 64 12.47 -9.03 3.63
C SER A 64 11.24 -8.97 4.53
N GLU A 65 10.61 -10.12 4.85
CA GLU A 65 9.44 -10.21 5.72
C GLU A 65 9.63 -9.50 7.06
N HIS A 66 10.82 -9.60 7.64
CA HIS A 66 11.15 -8.91 8.89
C HIS A 66 10.98 -7.39 8.81
N LEU A 67 11.24 -6.76 7.64
CA LEU A 67 11.02 -5.33 7.44
C LEU A 67 9.53 -4.99 7.39
N LEU A 68 8.72 -5.85 6.75
CA LEU A 68 7.28 -5.65 6.64
C LEU A 68 6.60 -5.76 8.00
N ARG A 69 7.07 -6.67 8.86
CA ARG A 69 6.53 -6.90 10.20
C ARG A 69 7.01 -5.92 11.27
N GLN A 70 7.99 -5.06 10.97
CA GLN A 70 8.53 -4.11 11.97
C GLN A 70 7.60 -2.94 12.26
N ALA A 71 6.77 -2.55 11.31
CA ALA A 71 5.82 -1.45 11.48
C ALA A 71 4.55 -1.90 12.19
N ASP A 72 3.84 -0.95 12.78
CA ASP A 72 2.49 -1.19 13.29
C ASP A 72 1.48 -1.39 12.16
N VAL A 73 1.73 -0.78 10.99
CA VAL A 73 0.92 -0.90 9.77
C VAL A 73 1.83 -0.93 8.55
N THR A 74 1.64 -1.91 7.69
CA THR A 74 2.32 -2.00 6.39
C THR A 74 1.32 -1.97 5.25
N ALA A 75 1.53 -1.09 4.26
CA ALA A 75 0.73 -0.98 3.05
C ALA A 75 1.53 -1.37 1.80
N ALA A 76 0.87 -1.97 0.79
CA ALA A 76 1.47 -2.36 -0.48
C ALA A 76 0.57 -2.04 -1.67
N ASN A 77 1.14 -1.59 -2.79
CA ASN A 77 0.38 -1.45 -4.03
C ASN A 77 0.23 -2.82 -4.70
N MET A 78 -1.00 -3.36 -4.68
CA MET A 78 -1.33 -4.66 -5.25
C MET A 78 -1.69 -4.50 -6.72
N GLU A 79 -0.67 -4.51 -7.60
CA GLU A 79 -0.82 -4.15 -9.01
C GLU A 79 -1.19 -5.36 -9.87
N PHE A 80 -2.32 -5.96 -9.56
CA PHE A 80 -2.94 -7.07 -10.27
C PHE A 80 -4.41 -7.22 -9.85
N THR A 81 -5.17 -8.02 -10.61
CA THR A 81 -6.50 -8.47 -10.20
C THR A 81 -6.46 -9.88 -9.61
N LEU A 82 -7.46 -10.24 -8.82
CA LEU A 82 -7.74 -11.61 -8.36
C LEU A 82 -8.97 -12.15 -9.10
N ALA A 83 -8.91 -12.15 -10.43
CA ALA A 83 -10.04 -12.51 -11.28
C ALA A 83 -10.30 -14.03 -11.40
N GLY A 84 -9.46 -14.85 -10.76
CA GLY A 84 -9.52 -16.30 -10.85
C GLY A 84 -8.78 -16.87 -12.05
N GLU A 85 -8.92 -18.17 -12.25
CA GLU A 85 -8.30 -18.87 -13.40
C GLU A 85 -8.99 -18.53 -14.73
N PRO A 86 -8.23 -18.52 -15.85
CA PRO A 86 -6.79 -18.77 -15.91
C PRO A 86 -5.97 -17.61 -15.37
N TYR A 87 -4.97 -17.92 -14.54
CA TYR A 87 -4.01 -16.90 -14.08
C TYR A 87 -3.16 -16.39 -15.23
N THR A 88 -2.91 -15.08 -15.25
CA THR A 88 -2.19 -14.42 -16.35
C THR A 88 -1.33 -13.28 -15.83
N GLY A 89 -0.20 -13.02 -16.52
CA GLY A 89 0.62 -11.83 -16.30
C GLY A 89 0.31 -10.73 -17.32
N TYR A 90 1.32 -9.89 -17.57
CA TYR A 90 1.21 -8.78 -18.55
C TYR A 90 0.72 -9.28 -19.93
N PRO A 91 -0.16 -8.54 -20.63
CA PRO A 91 -0.65 -7.20 -20.27
C PRO A 91 -1.91 -7.17 -19.39
N CYS A 92 -2.50 -8.31 -19.07
CA CYS A 92 -3.77 -8.40 -18.34
C CYS A 92 -3.63 -9.35 -17.15
N PHE A 93 -3.25 -8.79 -15.98
CA PHE A 93 -2.93 -9.55 -14.79
C PHE A 93 -4.15 -10.23 -14.13
N SER A 94 -3.98 -11.50 -13.77
CA SER A 94 -4.85 -12.22 -12.84
C SER A 94 -3.99 -13.12 -11.96
N ALA A 95 -3.77 -12.73 -10.72
CA ALA A 95 -2.98 -13.47 -9.76
C ALA A 95 -3.81 -14.51 -8.99
N PRO A 96 -3.18 -15.56 -8.43
CA PRO A 96 -3.83 -16.47 -7.49
C PRO A 96 -4.21 -15.76 -6.18
N ASP A 97 -5.38 -16.10 -5.59
CA ASP A 97 -5.79 -15.59 -4.27
C ASP A 97 -4.73 -15.89 -3.18
N ALA A 98 -4.06 -17.04 -3.30
CA ALA A 98 -2.96 -17.42 -2.40
C ALA A 98 -1.79 -16.42 -2.38
N TYR A 99 -1.61 -15.63 -3.44
CA TYR A 99 -0.58 -14.60 -3.44
C TYR A 99 -0.96 -13.40 -2.57
N ALA A 100 -2.20 -12.95 -2.65
CA ALA A 100 -2.68 -11.90 -1.75
C ALA A 100 -2.66 -12.37 -0.28
N GLN A 101 -3.06 -13.63 -0.02
CA GLN A 101 -2.96 -14.21 1.31
C GLN A 101 -1.52 -14.25 1.82
N TYR A 102 -0.57 -14.63 0.97
CA TYR A 102 0.84 -14.60 1.33
C TYR A 102 1.35 -13.19 1.67
N MET A 103 0.90 -12.15 0.96
CA MET A 103 1.26 -10.77 1.30
C MET A 103 0.73 -10.38 2.69
N ALA A 104 -0.50 -10.78 3.02
CA ALA A 104 -1.04 -10.61 4.38
C ALA A 104 -0.21 -11.39 5.41
N ASP A 105 0.14 -12.65 5.11
CA ASP A 105 0.97 -13.50 5.97
C ASP A 105 2.37 -12.92 6.17
N CYS A 106 2.92 -12.17 5.21
CA CYS A 106 4.19 -11.44 5.34
C CYS A 106 4.10 -10.18 6.19
N GLY A 107 2.89 -9.75 6.59
CA GLY A 107 2.66 -8.58 7.43
C GLY A 107 2.21 -7.34 6.67
N VAL A 108 1.64 -7.49 5.47
CA VAL A 108 0.96 -6.39 4.78
C VAL A 108 -0.48 -6.30 5.29
N ASP A 109 -0.82 -5.17 5.89
CA ASP A 109 -2.11 -4.92 6.55
C ASP A 109 -3.09 -4.17 5.64
N VAL A 110 -2.56 -3.34 4.71
CA VAL A 110 -3.38 -2.48 3.84
C VAL A 110 -3.02 -2.70 2.37
N PHE A 111 -4.00 -3.12 1.57
CA PHE A 111 -3.86 -3.31 0.13
C PHE A 111 -4.33 -2.07 -0.63
N LEU A 112 -3.43 -1.45 -1.41
CA LEU A 112 -3.73 -0.32 -2.28
C LEU A 112 -4.16 -0.87 -3.64
N MET A 113 -5.38 -0.55 -4.05
CA MET A 113 -6.01 -1.14 -5.25
C MET A 113 -6.14 -0.17 -6.42
N ALA A 114 -6.06 1.15 -6.17
CA ALA A 114 -6.19 2.11 -7.26
C ALA A 114 -4.89 2.18 -8.07
N ASN A 115 -4.79 1.33 -9.08
CA ASN A 115 -3.71 1.26 -10.06
C ASN A 115 -4.26 1.05 -11.47
N ASN A 116 -3.40 1.13 -12.50
CA ASN A 116 -3.80 1.01 -13.90
C ASN A 116 -4.21 -0.41 -14.30
N HIS A 117 -3.82 -1.44 -13.55
CA HIS A 117 -4.11 -2.86 -13.81
C HIS A 117 -5.37 -3.39 -13.12
N ILE A 118 -6.01 -2.60 -12.26
CA ILE A 118 -7.14 -3.09 -11.45
C ILE A 118 -8.37 -3.49 -12.29
N LEU A 119 -8.48 -3.02 -13.53
CA LEU A 119 -9.53 -3.39 -14.47
C LEU A 119 -9.06 -4.33 -15.61
N ASP A 120 -7.89 -4.95 -15.50
CA ASP A 120 -7.34 -5.83 -16.56
C ASP A 120 -8.26 -6.98 -16.95
N LYS A 121 -9.10 -7.44 -16.05
CA LYS A 121 -10.11 -8.47 -16.27
C LYS A 121 -11.53 -7.89 -16.27
N GLY A 122 -11.66 -6.61 -16.58
CA GLY A 122 -12.92 -5.88 -16.61
C GLY A 122 -13.60 -5.77 -15.25
N ILE A 123 -14.87 -5.35 -15.30
CA ILE A 123 -15.68 -5.15 -14.09
C ILE A 123 -15.83 -6.44 -13.29
N GLN A 124 -16.06 -7.57 -13.95
CA GLN A 124 -16.19 -8.87 -13.26
C GLN A 124 -14.91 -9.27 -12.53
N GLY A 125 -13.73 -8.95 -13.10
CA GLY A 125 -12.46 -9.17 -12.44
C GLY A 125 -12.29 -8.30 -11.20
N LEU A 126 -12.69 -7.04 -11.25
CA LEU A 126 -12.69 -6.14 -10.10
C LEU A 126 -13.68 -6.58 -9.01
N GLU A 127 -14.93 -6.92 -9.40
CA GLU A 127 -15.94 -7.43 -8.46
C GLU A 127 -15.42 -8.64 -7.69
N ARG A 128 -14.83 -9.62 -8.41
CA ARG A 128 -14.23 -10.79 -7.76
C ARG A 128 -13.06 -10.43 -6.86
N THR A 129 -12.22 -9.49 -7.28
CA THR A 129 -11.08 -9.03 -6.45
C THR A 129 -11.58 -8.41 -5.14
N LEU A 130 -12.61 -7.58 -5.20
CA LEU A 130 -13.24 -7.00 -4.01
C LEU A 130 -13.83 -8.08 -3.10
N GLN A 131 -14.56 -9.06 -3.65
CA GLN A 131 -15.10 -10.20 -2.87
C GLN A 131 -14.00 -11.02 -2.18
N VAL A 132 -12.84 -11.18 -2.82
CA VAL A 132 -11.69 -11.84 -2.18
C VAL A 132 -11.17 -11.03 -1.01
N TYR A 133 -11.00 -9.72 -1.20
CA TYR A 133 -10.49 -8.85 -0.14
C TYR A 133 -11.47 -8.67 1.01
N ASP A 134 -12.79 -8.61 0.74
CA ASP A 134 -13.81 -8.60 1.79
C ASP A 134 -13.72 -9.88 2.64
N ARG A 135 -13.61 -11.05 2.01
CA ARG A 135 -13.40 -12.32 2.73
C ARG A 135 -12.10 -12.31 3.53
N MET A 136 -11.00 -11.84 2.95
CA MET A 136 -9.71 -11.76 3.66
C MET A 136 -9.75 -10.74 4.81
N GLN A 137 -10.54 -9.67 4.70
CA GLN A 137 -10.78 -8.74 5.79
C GLN A 137 -11.44 -9.45 6.98
N ASP A 138 -12.45 -10.27 6.71
CA ASP A 138 -13.14 -11.04 7.75
C ASP A 138 -12.25 -12.14 8.37
N GLU A 139 -11.43 -12.81 7.57
CA GLU A 139 -10.63 -13.96 7.98
C GLU A 139 -9.27 -13.59 8.56
N SER A 140 -8.60 -12.58 7.98
CA SER A 140 -7.20 -12.21 8.28
C SER A 140 -7.04 -10.81 8.80
N GLY A 141 -8.10 -9.98 8.78
CA GLY A 141 -8.09 -8.61 9.27
C GLY A 141 -7.35 -7.63 8.37
N ILE A 142 -7.04 -7.99 7.11
CA ILE A 142 -6.48 -7.04 6.14
C ILE A 142 -7.50 -5.96 5.80
N LEU A 143 -7.00 -4.82 5.38
CA LEU A 143 -7.82 -3.70 4.91
C LEU A 143 -7.44 -3.37 3.47
N TYR A 144 -8.31 -2.69 2.74
CA TYR A 144 -8.01 -2.23 1.39
C TYR A 144 -8.59 -0.85 1.11
N THR A 145 -8.06 -0.17 0.09
CA THR A 145 -8.51 1.16 -0.32
C THR A 145 -8.23 1.40 -1.81
N GLY A 146 -8.89 2.38 -2.40
CA GLY A 146 -8.73 2.77 -3.80
C GLY A 146 -9.83 2.26 -4.73
N CYS A 147 -10.58 1.24 -4.31
CA CYS A 147 -11.74 0.72 -5.03
C CYS A 147 -12.89 0.42 -4.07
N ALA A 148 -14.09 0.27 -4.62
CA ALA A 148 -15.29 -0.10 -3.85
C ALA A 148 -16.34 -0.76 -4.75
N ALA A 149 -17.11 -1.71 -4.20
CA ALA A 149 -18.18 -2.40 -4.91
C ALA A 149 -19.44 -1.54 -5.08
N ASP A 150 -19.73 -0.68 -4.11
CA ASP A 150 -20.91 0.17 -4.04
C ASP A 150 -20.66 1.43 -3.20
N ALA A 151 -21.67 2.25 -3.01
CA ALA A 151 -21.57 3.50 -2.26
C ALA A 151 -21.32 3.29 -0.74
N GLU A 152 -21.77 2.17 -0.16
CA GLU A 152 -21.56 1.86 1.25
C GLU A 152 -20.10 1.45 1.48
N SER A 153 -19.58 0.52 0.69
CA SER A 153 -18.18 0.13 0.73
C SER A 153 -17.25 1.29 0.35
N ASP A 154 -17.66 2.15 -0.60
CA ASP A 154 -16.91 3.38 -0.93
C ASP A 154 -16.80 4.31 0.28
N ALA A 155 -17.85 4.44 1.04
CA ALA A 155 -17.84 5.26 2.25
C ALA A 155 -16.94 4.67 3.35
N LEU A 156 -16.68 3.38 3.38
CA LEU A 156 -15.81 2.71 4.34
C LEU A 156 -14.33 2.72 3.91
N HIS A 157 -14.07 2.48 2.64
CA HIS A 157 -12.73 2.26 2.12
C HIS A 157 -12.07 3.49 1.48
N ASN A 158 -12.83 4.58 1.19
CA ASN A 158 -12.30 5.72 0.44
C ASN A 158 -12.70 7.09 1.06
N PRO A 159 -11.83 7.71 1.88
CA PRO A 159 -10.54 7.20 2.34
C PRO A 159 -10.70 6.10 3.37
N LEU A 160 -9.74 5.16 3.41
CA LEU A 160 -9.64 4.21 4.50
C LEU A 160 -9.07 4.93 5.74
N ILE A 161 -9.77 4.82 6.86
CA ILE A 161 -9.33 5.42 8.13
C ILE A 161 -9.14 4.31 9.16
N ILE A 162 -7.91 4.18 9.65
CA ILE A 162 -7.57 3.25 10.72
C ILE A 162 -7.34 4.00 12.03
N LYS A 163 -7.61 3.34 13.14
CA LYS A 163 -7.30 3.85 14.47
C LYS A 163 -6.42 2.84 15.20
N MET A 164 -5.18 3.23 15.49
CA MET A 164 -4.20 2.38 16.17
C MET A 164 -3.28 3.22 17.04
N ASN A 165 -2.87 2.70 18.20
CA ASN A 165 -1.98 3.37 19.14
C ASN A 165 -2.41 4.81 19.53
N GLY A 166 -3.73 5.09 19.53
CA GLY A 166 -4.28 6.41 19.84
C GLY A 166 -4.29 7.40 18.67
N ILE A 167 -3.78 7.02 17.50
CA ILE A 167 -3.71 7.83 16.27
C ILE A 167 -4.75 7.33 15.26
N ARG A 168 -5.41 8.27 14.59
CA ARG A 168 -6.25 8.03 13.42
C ARG A 168 -5.45 8.41 12.18
N LEU A 169 -5.23 7.44 11.29
CA LEU A 169 -4.49 7.61 10.04
C LEU A 169 -5.41 7.34 8.86
N ALA A 170 -5.47 8.27 7.91
CA ALA A 170 -6.22 8.11 6.66
C ALA A 170 -5.29 7.75 5.51
N PHE A 171 -5.66 6.74 4.72
CA PHE A 171 -5.04 6.39 3.45
C PHE A 171 -5.95 6.87 2.32
N VAL A 172 -5.41 7.71 1.43
CA VAL A 172 -6.10 8.26 0.25
C VAL A 172 -5.40 7.74 -0.99
N ASN A 173 -5.89 6.62 -1.53
CA ASN A 173 -5.32 5.95 -2.71
C ASN A 173 -6.15 6.23 -3.96
N PHE A 174 -5.49 6.59 -5.07
CA PHE A 174 -6.11 6.90 -6.35
C PHE A 174 -5.13 6.71 -7.50
N THR A 175 -5.64 6.52 -8.73
CA THR A 175 -4.83 6.24 -9.93
C THR A 175 -5.08 7.26 -11.05
N TYR A 176 -4.03 7.53 -11.84
CA TYR A 176 -4.15 8.37 -13.05
C TYR A 176 -5.13 7.80 -14.08
N GLY A 177 -5.30 6.49 -14.08
CA GLY A 177 -6.16 5.80 -15.03
C GLY A 177 -6.15 4.29 -14.87
N THR A 178 -6.86 3.61 -15.79
CA THR A 178 -6.85 2.16 -15.93
C THR A 178 -6.58 1.78 -17.37
N ASN A 179 -5.83 0.70 -17.61
CA ASN A 179 -5.45 0.24 -18.96
C ASN A 179 -6.67 -0.22 -19.75
N THR A 180 -7.69 -0.70 -19.06
CA THR A 180 -8.94 -1.21 -19.64
C THR A 180 -10.14 -0.67 -18.86
N GLY A 181 -11.34 -0.91 -19.37
CA GLY A 181 -12.61 -0.56 -18.72
C GLY A 181 -13.12 0.85 -19.07
N ASP A 182 -14.41 1.04 -18.85
CA ASP A 182 -15.10 2.32 -19.07
C ASP A 182 -15.13 3.11 -17.76
N PRO A 183 -14.49 4.30 -17.69
CA PRO A 183 -14.49 5.12 -16.49
C PRO A 183 -15.88 5.68 -16.13
N SER A 184 -16.84 5.65 -17.06
CA SER A 184 -18.20 6.15 -16.82
C SER A 184 -19.11 5.17 -16.08
N LEU A 185 -18.66 3.92 -15.84
CA LEU A 185 -19.44 2.94 -15.11
C LEU A 185 -19.60 3.36 -13.64
N PRO A 186 -20.82 3.38 -13.10
CA PRO A 186 -21.09 3.92 -11.78
C PRO A 186 -20.56 3.03 -10.64
N VAL A 187 -20.47 1.72 -10.86
CA VAL A 187 -20.01 0.73 -9.87
C VAL A 187 -19.53 -0.54 -10.59
N PRO A 188 -18.54 -1.28 -10.08
CA PRO A 188 -17.67 -0.90 -8.96
C PRO A 188 -16.79 0.32 -9.28
N VAL A 189 -16.45 1.08 -8.25
CA VAL A 189 -15.73 2.36 -8.37
C VAL A 189 -14.23 2.16 -8.23
N VAL A 190 -13.45 2.73 -9.16
CA VAL A 190 -11.99 2.92 -9.00
C VAL A 190 -11.73 4.41 -8.74
N LYS A 191 -11.00 4.74 -7.68
CA LYS A 191 -10.67 6.14 -7.38
C LYS A 191 -9.65 6.68 -8.37
N ARG A 192 -10.07 7.66 -9.14
CA ARG A 192 -9.27 8.26 -10.21
C ARG A 192 -8.65 9.59 -9.77
N MET A 193 -7.57 9.95 -10.45
CA MET A 193 -6.83 11.19 -10.25
C MET A 193 -7.57 12.38 -10.89
N ASP A 194 -8.76 12.69 -10.40
CA ASP A 194 -9.50 13.91 -10.69
C ASP A 194 -9.65 14.78 -9.43
N ARG A 195 -9.63 16.11 -9.60
CA ARG A 195 -9.57 17.06 -8.49
C ARG A 195 -10.82 16.99 -7.59
N GLU A 196 -11.99 16.72 -8.14
CA GLU A 196 -13.25 16.67 -7.38
C GLU A 196 -13.29 15.44 -6.48
N THR A 197 -13.04 14.25 -7.06
CA THR A 197 -13.00 12.98 -6.33
C THR A 197 -11.95 13.02 -5.22
N VAL A 198 -10.73 13.43 -5.55
CA VAL A 198 -9.64 13.44 -4.56
C VAL A 198 -9.86 14.52 -3.50
N ALA A 199 -10.41 15.71 -3.85
CA ALA A 199 -10.76 16.74 -2.87
C ALA A 199 -11.81 16.25 -1.85
N ALA A 200 -12.82 15.51 -2.31
CA ALA A 200 -13.83 14.92 -1.42
C ALA A 200 -13.21 13.91 -0.43
N MET A 201 -12.33 13.02 -0.92
CA MET A 201 -11.59 12.08 -0.07
C MET A 201 -10.66 12.81 0.92
N MET A 202 -9.88 13.79 0.46
CA MET A 202 -8.98 14.58 1.31
C MET A 202 -9.73 15.36 2.38
N LYS A 203 -10.88 15.95 2.04
CA LYS A 203 -11.75 16.63 3.02
C LYS A 203 -12.21 15.66 4.10
N LYS A 204 -12.77 14.50 3.70
CA LYS A 204 -13.26 13.47 4.64
C LYS A 204 -12.10 12.93 5.52
N ALA A 205 -10.90 12.74 4.93
CA ALA A 205 -9.71 12.32 5.66
C ALA A 205 -9.33 13.33 6.76
N ARG A 206 -9.24 14.62 6.43
CA ARG A 206 -8.90 15.69 7.40
C ARG A 206 -9.92 15.84 8.52
N GLU A 207 -11.20 15.66 8.22
CA GLU A 207 -12.27 15.78 9.21
C GLU A 207 -12.27 14.62 10.22
N ASN A 208 -11.73 13.45 9.83
CA ASN A 208 -11.86 12.21 10.59
C ASN A 208 -10.53 11.59 11.03
N ALA A 209 -9.39 12.09 10.57
CA ALA A 209 -8.07 11.54 10.91
C ALA A 209 -7.11 12.59 11.48
N ASP A 210 -6.09 12.11 12.17
CA ASP A 210 -5.02 12.94 12.71
C ASP A 210 -3.94 13.21 11.67
N PHE A 211 -3.72 12.26 10.76
CA PHE A 211 -2.76 12.32 9.65
C PHE A 211 -3.39 11.77 8.37
N VAL A 212 -2.94 12.29 7.23
CA VAL A 212 -3.39 11.87 5.89
C VAL A 212 -2.19 11.44 5.06
N VAL A 213 -2.18 10.18 4.64
CA VAL A 213 -1.21 9.61 3.68
C VAL A 213 -1.86 9.61 2.31
N ALA A 214 -1.35 10.43 1.39
CA ALA A 214 -1.78 10.41 0.00
C ALA A 214 -0.94 9.41 -0.80
N LEU A 215 -1.60 8.51 -1.52
CA LEU A 215 -1.02 7.35 -2.18
C LEU A 215 -1.42 7.34 -3.68
N PRO A 216 -0.89 8.28 -4.48
CA PRO A 216 -1.16 8.33 -5.90
C PRO A 216 -0.43 7.24 -6.68
N HIS A 217 -1.13 6.63 -7.63
CA HIS A 217 -0.55 5.80 -8.68
C HIS A 217 -0.48 6.65 -9.95
N TRP A 218 0.71 7.20 -10.27
CA TRP A 218 0.88 8.32 -11.20
C TRP A 218 2.24 8.38 -11.89
N GLY A 219 2.40 9.30 -12.84
CA GLY A 219 3.69 9.61 -13.49
C GLY A 219 3.88 8.89 -14.80
N GLU A 220 5.12 8.85 -15.26
CA GLU A 220 5.55 8.18 -16.49
C GLU A 220 6.48 7.02 -16.17
N GLU A 221 6.23 5.87 -16.80
CA GLU A 221 7.03 4.66 -16.62
C GLU A 221 8.51 4.91 -16.95
N TYR A 222 9.39 4.30 -16.16
CA TYR A 222 10.85 4.22 -16.36
C TYR A 222 11.62 5.55 -16.24
N GLN A 223 10.97 6.65 -15.86
CA GLN A 223 11.61 7.93 -15.61
C GLN A 223 12.07 8.04 -14.15
N LEU A 224 13.37 8.31 -13.92
CA LEU A 224 13.93 8.48 -12.56
C LEU A 224 13.62 9.84 -11.92
N ARG A 225 13.10 10.79 -12.68
CA ARG A 225 12.66 12.09 -12.21
C ARG A 225 11.16 12.24 -12.37
N HIS A 226 10.53 12.83 -11.38
CA HIS A 226 9.12 13.18 -11.48
C HIS A 226 8.87 14.20 -12.60
N ASN A 227 7.67 14.20 -13.13
CA ASN A 227 7.25 15.16 -14.15
C ASN A 227 6.43 16.34 -13.54
N ALA A 228 6.16 17.35 -14.36
CA ALA A 228 5.44 18.55 -13.93
C ALA A 228 4.00 18.25 -13.44
N VAL A 229 3.36 17.18 -13.95
CA VAL A 229 2.02 16.78 -13.49
C VAL A 229 2.09 16.22 -12.08
N GLN A 230 3.09 15.39 -11.78
CA GLN A 230 3.31 14.87 -10.44
C GLN A 230 3.63 16.00 -9.45
N GLU A 231 4.43 16.99 -9.85
CA GLU A 231 4.75 18.15 -9.02
C GLU A 231 3.51 19.00 -8.72
N ASP A 232 2.70 19.31 -9.72
CA ASP A 232 1.45 20.09 -9.58
C ASP A 232 0.46 19.38 -8.63
N TRP A 233 0.29 18.06 -8.78
CA TRP A 233 -0.54 17.27 -7.89
C TRP A 233 0.03 17.21 -6.47
N ALA A 234 1.33 17.05 -6.30
CA ALA A 234 1.97 16.99 -4.98
C ALA A 234 1.79 18.31 -4.21
N ARG A 235 1.96 19.47 -4.90
CA ARG A 235 1.68 20.80 -4.32
C ARG A 235 0.22 20.91 -3.87
N TRP A 236 -0.69 20.55 -4.75
CA TRP A 236 -2.11 20.61 -4.43
C TRP A 236 -2.51 19.65 -3.30
N LEU A 237 -2.02 18.41 -3.27
CA LEU A 237 -2.27 17.47 -2.18
C LEU A 237 -1.76 18.01 -0.83
N THR A 238 -0.61 18.68 -0.84
CA THR A 238 -0.07 19.37 0.34
C THR A 238 -1.03 20.47 0.81
N GLU A 239 -1.55 21.28 -0.09
CA GLU A 239 -2.56 22.31 0.20
C GLU A 239 -3.87 21.70 0.70
N GLN A 240 -4.24 20.52 0.19
CA GLN A 240 -5.38 19.74 0.69
C GLN A 240 -5.13 19.07 2.04
N GLY A 241 -3.93 19.19 2.62
CA GLY A 241 -3.61 18.72 3.97
C GLY A 241 -3.06 17.29 4.04
N ALA A 242 -2.40 16.81 3.00
CA ALA A 242 -1.58 15.61 3.09
C ALA A 242 -0.48 15.80 4.13
N SER A 243 -0.25 14.78 4.96
CA SER A 243 0.85 14.74 5.94
C SER A 243 2.13 14.15 5.33
N ILE A 244 1.97 13.26 4.36
CA ILE A 244 3.01 12.65 3.53
C ILE A 244 2.39 12.17 2.22
N ILE A 245 3.17 12.21 1.13
CA ILE A 245 2.76 11.76 -0.20
C ILE A 245 3.74 10.68 -0.66
N ILE A 246 3.23 9.51 -1.05
CA ILE A 246 4.03 8.35 -1.45
C ILE A 246 3.44 7.76 -2.72
N GLY A 247 4.14 7.92 -3.84
CA GLY A 247 3.69 7.54 -5.18
C GLY A 247 4.16 6.15 -5.63
N ALA A 248 3.45 5.60 -6.61
CA ALA A 248 3.72 4.35 -7.32
C ALA A 248 3.44 4.51 -8.82
N HIS A 249 3.61 3.49 -9.65
CA HIS A 249 3.41 3.40 -11.09
C HIS A 249 4.66 3.52 -11.96
N PRO A 250 5.64 4.44 -11.76
CA PRO A 250 6.77 4.54 -12.69
C PRO A 250 7.64 3.29 -12.81
N HIS A 251 7.41 2.29 -11.96
CA HIS A 251 8.18 1.03 -11.89
C HIS A 251 9.67 1.20 -11.60
N VAL A 252 10.08 2.41 -11.30
CA VAL A 252 11.44 2.78 -10.89
C VAL A 252 11.37 3.75 -9.72
N VAL A 253 12.38 3.75 -8.89
CA VAL A 253 12.54 4.75 -7.84
C VAL A 253 12.69 6.13 -8.47
N GLN A 254 11.85 7.08 -8.05
CA GLN A 254 11.99 8.49 -8.42
C GLN A 254 12.57 9.30 -7.27
N ASP A 255 12.96 10.52 -7.56
CA ASP A 255 13.46 11.48 -6.59
C ASP A 255 12.42 11.82 -5.50
N THR A 256 12.91 12.44 -4.43
CA THR A 256 12.09 12.84 -3.29
C THR A 256 12.25 14.33 -3.01
N THR A 257 11.28 14.93 -2.35
CA THR A 257 11.32 16.34 -1.95
C THR A 257 10.49 16.62 -0.70
N HIS A 258 10.52 17.87 -0.26
CA HIS A 258 9.57 18.38 0.72
C HIS A 258 8.85 19.60 0.13
N ILE A 259 7.52 19.61 0.21
CA ILE A 259 6.69 20.74 -0.21
C ILE A 259 6.03 21.31 1.04
N SER A 260 6.39 22.55 1.41
CA SER A 260 5.89 23.18 2.64
C SER A 260 6.05 22.32 3.89
N GLY A 261 7.15 21.56 3.96
CA GLY A 261 7.44 20.64 5.08
C GLY A 261 6.79 19.27 4.99
N VAL A 262 5.95 19.01 3.98
CA VAL A 262 5.35 17.69 3.72
C VAL A 262 6.31 16.85 2.89
N PRO A 263 6.73 15.66 3.35
CA PRO A 263 7.58 14.76 2.58
C PRO A 263 6.83 14.22 1.36
N VAL A 264 7.51 14.15 0.22
CA VAL A 264 7.03 13.59 -1.03
C VAL A 264 8.04 12.58 -1.57
N VAL A 265 7.62 11.33 -1.71
CA VAL A 265 8.31 10.27 -2.45
C VAL A 265 7.53 10.06 -3.74
N TYR A 266 8.09 10.44 -4.89
CA TYR A 266 7.33 10.45 -6.14
C TYR A 266 7.06 9.05 -6.68
N SER A 267 7.99 8.11 -6.51
CA SER A 267 7.77 6.69 -6.81
C SER A 267 8.67 5.78 -5.99
N MET A 268 8.08 4.72 -5.48
CA MET A 268 8.79 3.67 -4.75
C MET A 268 9.45 2.64 -5.68
N GLY A 269 8.98 2.45 -6.93
CA GLY A 269 9.40 1.36 -7.81
C GLY A 269 8.67 0.05 -7.52
N ASN A 270 9.23 -1.08 -8.02
CA ASN A 270 8.63 -2.40 -7.91
C ASN A 270 9.11 -3.18 -6.69
N ALA A 271 8.19 -3.54 -5.80
CA ALA A 271 8.46 -4.44 -4.67
C ALA A 271 8.85 -5.85 -5.15
N VAL A 272 8.12 -6.36 -6.13
CA VAL A 272 8.46 -7.59 -6.84
C VAL A 272 7.85 -7.59 -8.24
N SER A 273 8.67 -7.91 -9.25
CA SER A 273 8.22 -7.99 -10.64
C SER A 273 9.15 -8.89 -11.47
N ASN A 274 8.74 -9.22 -12.69
CA ASN A 274 9.63 -9.81 -13.71
C ASN A 274 9.97 -8.81 -14.82
N MET A 275 9.95 -7.52 -14.52
CA MET A 275 10.32 -6.49 -15.49
C MET A 275 11.82 -6.53 -15.77
N THR A 276 12.17 -6.29 -17.04
CA THR A 276 13.57 -6.32 -17.52
C THR A 276 14.08 -4.93 -17.91
N ALA A 277 13.22 -3.92 -17.92
CA ALA A 277 13.61 -2.56 -18.18
C ALA A 277 14.62 -2.07 -17.11
N ARG A 278 15.49 -1.16 -17.52
CA ARG A 278 16.55 -0.65 -16.64
C ARG A 278 15.95 -0.02 -15.38
N ASN A 279 16.53 -0.28 -14.22
CA ASN A 279 16.17 0.21 -12.89
C ASN A 279 14.90 -0.39 -12.26
N THR A 280 14.14 -1.22 -12.97
CA THR A 280 12.83 -1.73 -12.49
C THR A 280 12.93 -2.81 -11.40
N ARG A 281 14.14 -3.22 -11.03
CA ARG A 281 14.38 -4.20 -9.95
C ARG A 281 14.77 -3.56 -8.62
N LEU A 282 14.92 -2.23 -8.59
CA LEU A 282 15.19 -1.46 -7.36
C LEU A 282 13.92 -0.79 -6.86
N GLU A 283 13.70 -0.87 -5.57
CA GLU A 283 12.55 -0.31 -4.86
C GLU A 283 12.98 0.50 -3.64
N LEU A 284 12.08 1.35 -3.16
CA LEU A 284 12.11 1.96 -1.83
C LEU A 284 10.97 1.45 -0.97
N ALA A 285 11.27 0.79 0.14
CA ALA A 285 10.33 0.72 1.25
C ALA A 285 10.38 2.05 2.03
N VAL A 286 9.26 2.73 2.10
CA VAL A 286 9.12 4.05 2.75
C VAL A 286 8.63 3.86 4.17
N LYS A 287 9.46 4.18 5.18
CA LYS A 287 9.14 4.01 6.60
C LYS A 287 9.00 5.36 7.28
N PHE A 288 7.92 5.57 8.02
CA PHE A 288 7.73 6.80 8.79
C PHE A 288 6.97 6.55 10.09
N LYS A 289 6.98 7.54 10.98
CA LYS A 289 6.18 7.53 12.19
C LYS A 289 5.24 8.74 12.22
N ALA A 290 3.96 8.48 12.42
CA ALA A 290 3.00 9.50 12.79
C ALA A 290 3.03 9.65 14.33
N VAL A 291 3.29 10.87 14.80
CA VAL A 291 3.45 11.15 16.23
C VAL A 291 2.51 12.28 16.64
N ARG A 292 1.73 12.04 17.69
CA ARG A 292 0.95 13.06 18.38
C ARG A 292 1.44 13.16 19.82
N ASP A 293 1.99 14.32 20.18
CA ASP A 293 2.50 14.53 21.52
C ASP A 293 1.37 14.76 22.54
N TRP A 294 1.73 14.87 23.82
CA TRP A 294 0.79 15.09 24.90
C TRP A 294 0.09 16.46 24.84
N ARG A 295 0.58 17.42 24.06
CA ARG A 295 -0.04 18.71 23.78
C ARG A 295 -1.00 18.66 22.61
N GLY A 296 -1.03 17.53 21.87
CA GLY A 296 -1.81 17.34 20.67
C GLY A 296 -1.11 17.81 19.40
N GLU A 297 0.19 18.20 19.48
CA GLU A 297 0.98 18.55 18.31
C GLU A 297 1.25 17.31 17.46
N LYS A 298 1.08 17.44 16.16
CA LYS A 298 1.14 16.36 15.19
C LYS A 298 2.35 16.53 14.28
N LYS A 299 3.12 15.46 14.06
CA LYS A 299 4.25 15.47 13.12
C LYS A 299 4.50 14.12 12.49
N ILE A 300 5.00 14.12 11.26
CA ILE A 300 5.63 12.96 10.63
C ILE A 300 7.12 12.98 10.98
N ILE A 301 7.65 11.85 11.40
CA ILE A 301 9.09 11.61 11.58
C ILE A 301 9.53 10.65 10.47
N GLY A 302 10.56 10.99 9.75
CA GLY A 302 11.01 10.34 8.51
C GLY A 302 10.60 11.15 7.28
N PRO A 303 10.49 10.54 6.09
CA PRO A 303 10.63 9.10 5.88
C PRO A 303 12.05 8.59 5.96
N ASP A 304 12.21 7.36 6.49
CA ASP A 304 13.41 6.55 6.32
C ASP A 304 13.21 5.70 5.06
N LEU A 305 14.14 5.77 4.12
CA LEU A 305 14.06 5.11 2.82
C LEU A 305 14.97 3.88 2.82
N VAL A 306 14.39 2.70 2.68
CA VAL A 306 15.13 1.44 2.63
C VAL A 306 15.12 0.90 1.22
N PHE A 307 16.28 0.79 0.60
CA PHE A 307 16.39 0.19 -0.73
C PHE A 307 16.21 -1.33 -0.68
N LEU A 308 15.33 -1.83 -1.53
CA LEU A 308 15.11 -3.25 -1.75
C LEU A 308 15.49 -3.60 -3.19
N TRP A 309 15.89 -4.86 -3.40
CA TRP A 309 16.23 -5.40 -4.71
C TRP A 309 15.45 -6.67 -4.99
N CYS A 310 14.73 -6.70 -6.10
CA CYS A 310 14.06 -7.90 -6.59
C CYS A 310 15.04 -8.78 -7.38
N THR A 311 15.46 -9.92 -6.81
CA THR A 311 16.24 -10.92 -7.53
C THR A 311 15.32 -11.81 -8.36
N VAL A 312 15.84 -12.28 -9.51
CA VAL A 312 15.13 -13.25 -10.35
C VAL A 312 15.72 -14.65 -10.17
N PRO A 313 15.00 -15.74 -10.52
CA PRO A 313 15.48 -17.10 -10.37
C PRO A 313 16.85 -17.34 -11.03
N GLY A 314 17.72 -18.04 -10.32
CA GLY A 314 19.09 -18.36 -10.76
C GLY A 314 20.15 -17.31 -10.40
N MET A 315 19.75 -16.15 -9.85
CA MET A 315 20.68 -15.07 -9.49
C MET A 315 21.19 -15.20 -8.06
N LEU A 316 20.35 -15.04 -7.06
CA LEU A 316 20.65 -15.28 -5.64
C LEU A 316 20.17 -16.69 -5.22
N GLU A 317 18.99 -17.06 -5.63
CA GLU A 317 18.35 -18.36 -5.37
C GLU A 317 17.51 -18.80 -6.59
N ASP A 318 16.89 -20.00 -6.51
CA ASP A 318 16.09 -20.55 -7.62
C ASP A 318 14.63 -20.10 -7.58
N ASN A 319 14.40 -18.89 -7.08
CA ASN A 319 13.09 -18.24 -6.99
C ASN A 319 13.26 -16.72 -7.12
N TYR A 320 12.14 -16.00 -7.32
CA TYR A 320 12.12 -14.57 -7.08
C TYR A 320 12.29 -14.30 -5.59
N SER A 321 13.02 -13.25 -5.25
CA SER A 321 13.20 -12.85 -3.86
C SER A 321 13.49 -11.36 -3.77
N THR A 322 12.72 -10.66 -2.95
CA THR A 322 12.98 -9.26 -2.61
C THR A 322 13.84 -9.21 -1.36
N ILE A 323 14.99 -8.53 -1.46
CA ILE A 323 16.01 -8.45 -0.42
C ILE A 323 16.30 -7.00 -0.03
N PRO A 324 16.61 -6.71 1.26
CA PRO A 324 17.15 -5.41 1.66
C PRO A 324 18.56 -5.23 1.11
N VAL A 325 18.79 -4.19 0.30
CA VAL A 325 20.08 -3.99 -0.37
C VAL A 325 21.24 -3.89 0.63
N GLU A 326 21.08 -3.14 1.71
CA GLU A 326 22.11 -2.93 2.72
C GLU A 326 22.60 -4.24 3.38
N GLU A 327 21.71 -5.21 3.54
CA GLU A 327 22.06 -6.50 4.14
C GLU A 327 22.91 -7.38 3.21
N TYR A 328 22.96 -7.04 1.91
CA TYR A 328 23.67 -7.80 0.88
C TYR A 328 24.86 -7.06 0.29
N LEU A 329 25.06 -5.79 0.59
CA LEU A 329 26.25 -5.05 0.18
C LEU A 329 27.52 -5.70 0.75
N GLY A 330 28.55 -5.86 -0.09
CA GLY A 330 29.81 -6.50 0.26
C GLY A 330 29.76 -8.03 0.37
N LYS A 331 28.64 -8.68 0.01
CA LYS A 331 28.43 -10.13 0.14
C LYS A 331 28.20 -10.79 -1.23
N SER A 332 29.05 -10.49 -2.22
CA SER A 332 28.93 -11.03 -3.59
C SER A 332 29.02 -12.56 -3.64
N GLU A 333 29.67 -13.18 -2.65
CA GLU A 333 29.80 -14.64 -2.51
C GLU A 333 28.47 -15.37 -2.23
N LEU A 334 27.43 -14.65 -1.82
CA LEU A 334 26.10 -15.23 -1.61
C LEU A 334 25.35 -15.44 -2.95
N TRP A 335 25.82 -14.81 -4.02
CA TRP A 335 25.14 -14.81 -5.31
C TRP A 335 25.59 -15.97 -6.19
N LYS A 336 24.64 -16.71 -6.75
CA LYS A 336 24.90 -17.77 -7.73
C LYS A 336 25.46 -17.22 -9.03
N THR A 337 25.04 -16.00 -9.38
CA THR A 337 25.45 -15.30 -10.59
C THR A 337 26.06 -13.96 -10.19
N PRO A 338 27.41 -13.81 -10.16
CA PRO A 338 28.10 -12.60 -9.71
C PRO A 338 27.66 -11.33 -10.44
N SER A 339 27.37 -11.41 -11.74
CA SER A 339 26.91 -10.25 -12.53
C SER A 339 25.58 -9.67 -12.06
N ASP A 340 24.76 -10.40 -11.31
CA ASP A 340 23.53 -9.84 -10.75
C ASP A 340 23.80 -9.03 -9.47
N TYR A 341 24.82 -9.40 -8.70
CA TYR A 341 25.31 -8.55 -7.62
C TYR A 341 25.82 -7.21 -8.17
N ASP A 342 26.63 -7.27 -9.25
CA ASP A 342 27.13 -6.05 -9.91
C ASP A 342 25.96 -5.20 -10.44
N ASN A 343 24.95 -5.83 -11.05
CA ASN A 343 23.75 -5.12 -11.52
C ASN A 343 22.98 -4.43 -10.39
N MET A 344 22.86 -5.07 -9.22
CA MET A 344 22.24 -4.46 -8.04
C MET A 344 23.02 -3.21 -7.61
N THR A 345 24.33 -3.33 -7.42
CA THR A 345 25.17 -2.23 -6.93
C THR A 345 25.25 -1.09 -7.91
N GLU A 346 25.48 -1.37 -9.20
CA GLU A 346 25.50 -0.36 -10.26
C GLU A 346 24.14 0.34 -10.42
N THR A 347 23.03 -0.39 -10.24
CA THR A 347 21.69 0.21 -10.29
C THR A 347 21.45 1.12 -9.09
N LEU A 348 21.84 0.67 -7.89
CA LEU A 348 21.76 1.49 -6.68
C LEU A 348 22.53 2.80 -6.85
N ASP A 349 23.81 2.73 -7.24
CA ASP A 349 24.67 3.90 -7.41
C ASP A 349 24.10 4.88 -8.45
N ARG A 350 23.62 4.35 -9.58
CA ARG A 350 23.02 5.14 -10.64
C ARG A 350 21.72 5.83 -10.17
N VAL A 351 20.82 5.08 -9.52
CA VAL A 351 19.56 5.64 -9.05
C VAL A 351 19.82 6.69 -7.97
N LYS A 352 20.67 6.42 -6.98
CA LYS A 352 21.07 7.41 -5.97
C LYS A 352 21.65 8.68 -6.61
N LYS A 353 22.53 8.54 -7.58
CA LYS A 353 23.11 9.68 -8.30
C LYS A 353 22.07 10.51 -9.08
N GLU A 354 21.15 9.84 -9.78
CA GLU A 354 20.16 10.50 -10.63
C GLU A 354 19.01 11.12 -9.80
N THR A 355 18.61 10.46 -8.72
CA THR A 355 17.49 10.90 -7.87
C THR A 355 17.92 11.84 -6.75
N GLY A 356 19.18 11.79 -6.33
CA GLY A 356 19.70 12.54 -5.18
C GLY A 356 19.32 11.93 -3.83
N ILE A 357 18.80 10.71 -3.81
CA ILE A 357 18.51 9.96 -2.57
C ILE A 357 19.83 9.43 -2.01
N GLU A 358 20.13 9.69 -0.74
CA GLU A 358 21.36 9.26 -0.05
C GLU A 358 21.29 7.83 0.50
#